data_a8ac0342387ef1a8186f456d68594723
#
_entry.id   a8ac0342387ef1a8186f456d68594723
#
_cell.length_a   1.000
_cell.length_b   1.000
_cell.length_c   1.000
_cell.angle_alpha   90.00
_cell.angle_beta   90.00
_cell.angle_gamma   90.00
#
_symmetry.space_group_name_H-M   'P 1'
#
loop_
_entity.id
_entity.type
_entity.pdbx_description
1 polymer ?
#
loop_
_entity_poly.entity_id
_entity_poly.type
_entity_poly.pdbx_seq_one_letter_code
_entity_poly.pdbx_strand_id
1 'polypeptide(L)'
;MLRTRGSSLIRAVVGSVRRFSNQSALLPRMLTIKNGEKVKPTFSSQEMDRRLNMLRTHMEEKGIGACVLTSYHNINYFSDFLYCYFGRPYALVVTADKSTSVSANIDYGQPWRRTYGDNVTYTDWQKDNYFNVVNHLAGEYKTIGLEFDHVNLVSFDKFKEALPKADLLDVGDPTMKMRMIKSDEEIALIKQGAAVCDLGCEASVDVIKEGVPEYEVALASTQSMIRDIARRYPHAELMDTWTWFQSGINTDGAHNPVTSRVVKKGDILSMNNFAMISGYYIALERTMFYDHVPSDRHMELWEANVKVHRRGLELIRPGVKCSEIAKELNEMFLEKDLLQYRTFGYGHSFGVLSHYYGREAGLELREDIDTVIEPNMVISMEPMITIPEGQLGAGGYREHDILVVTEDSNENISKYPFGPANNIIKN
;
A
#
# COMPACT_ATOMS: atom_id res chain seq x y z
N MET A 1 6.38 -29.24 -41.52
CA MET A 1 7.70 -28.60 -41.52
C MET A 1 7.63 -27.39 -40.59
N LEU A 2 7.98 -27.57 -39.35
CA LEU A 2 8.04 -26.53 -38.33
C LEU A 2 9.52 -26.29 -37.99
N ARG A 3 9.99 -25.10 -38.30
CA ARG A 3 11.34 -24.68 -37.92
C ARG A 3 11.32 -24.02 -36.56
N THR A 4 11.92 -24.69 -35.59
CA THR A 4 12.32 -24.14 -34.33
C THR A 4 13.52 -23.23 -34.48
N ARG A 5 13.43 -21.97 -34.09
CA ARG A 5 14.56 -21.10 -33.79
C ARG A 5 14.37 -20.46 -32.42
N GLY A 6 15.33 -20.64 -31.56
CA GLY A 6 15.37 -19.98 -30.26
C GLY A 6 16.44 -20.58 -29.36
N SER A 7 17.73 -20.43 -29.76
CA SER A 7 18.83 -20.70 -28.82
C SER A 7 19.22 -19.42 -28.12
N SER A 8 18.86 -19.31 -26.80
CA SER A 8 19.38 -18.28 -25.92
C SER A 8 20.86 -18.57 -25.61
N LEU A 9 21.73 -17.65 -25.93
CA LEU A 9 23.16 -17.69 -25.60
C LEU A 9 23.35 -17.41 -24.10
N ILE A 10 23.53 -18.47 -23.32
CA ILE A 10 24.13 -18.39 -21.98
C ILE A 10 25.63 -18.22 -22.19
N ARG A 11 26.16 -17.02 -22.04
CA ARG A 11 27.62 -16.84 -21.90
C ARG A 11 27.98 -17.11 -20.43
N ALA A 12 28.22 -18.37 -20.12
CA ALA A 12 29.01 -18.76 -18.95
C ALA A 12 30.49 -18.55 -19.33
N VAL A 13 31.18 -17.66 -18.66
CA VAL A 13 32.62 -17.59 -18.70
C VAL A 13 33.14 -18.73 -17.83
N VAL A 14 33.39 -19.90 -18.41
CA VAL A 14 34.04 -21.02 -17.75
C VAL A 14 35.54 -20.83 -17.87
N GLY A 15 36.16 -20.26 -16.85
CA GLY A 15 37.61 -20.31 -16.67
C GLY A 15 38.04 -21.70 -16.16
N SER A 16 39.15 -22.23 -16.63
CA SER A 16 39.70 -23.57 -16.39
C SER A 16 39.74 -23.96 -14.90
N VAL A 17 39.22 -25.14 -14.60
CA VAL A 17 39.14 -25.72 -13.26
C VAL A 17 40.53 -26.17 -12.79
N ARG A 18 41.13 -25.45 -11.84
CA ARG A 18 42.16 -25.98 -10.94
C ARG A 18 41.47 -26.49 -9.68
N ARG A 19 41.75 -27.73 -9.26
CA ARG A 19 41.23 -28.31 -7.98
C ARG A 19 41.68 -27.43 -6.81
N PHE A 20 40.73 -26.78 -6.15
CA PHE A 20 40.98 -26.01 -4.94
C PHE A 20 40.34 -26.71 -3.73
N SER A 21 41.08 -26.75 -2.64
CA SER A 21 40.68 -27.33 -1.34
C SER A 21 39.68 -26.45 -0.55
N ASN A 22 39.09 -25.44 -1.15
CA ASN A 22 38.11 -24.55 -0.50
C ASN A 22 36.96 -24.24 -1.47
N GLN A 23 35.91 -25.07 -1.47
CA GLN A 23 34.76 -24.94 -2.36
C GLN A 23 34.02 -23.59 -2.20
N SER A 24 34.07 -22.97 -1.01
CA SER A 24 33.42 -21.69 -0.74
C SER A 24 33.96 -20.50 -1.53
N ALA A 25 35.23 -20.57 -2.00
CA ALA A 25 35.86 -19.51 -2.80
C ALA A 25 35.43 -19.50 -4.28
N LEU A 26 34.72 -20.55 -4.74
CA LEU A 26 34.33 -20.73 -6.14
C LEU A 26 32.88 -20.34 -6.44
N LEU A 27 32.08 -20.02 -5.40
CA LEU A 27 30.66 -19.71 -5.58
C LEU A 27 30.47 -18.21 -5.81
N PRO A 28 29.88 -17.77 -6.92
CA PRO A 28 29.61 -16.37 -7.16
C PRO A 28 28.61 -15.84 -6.10
N ARG A 29 28.90 -14.67 -5.53
CA ARG A 29 28.00 -14.01 -4.58
C ARG A 29 26.92 -13.19 -5.28
N MET A 30 27.19 -12.78 -6.51
CA MET A 30 26.33 -11.94 -7.33
C MET A 30 26.25 -12.49 -8.75
N LEU A 31 25.06 -12.39 -9.33
CA LEU A 31 24.78 -12.75 -10.73
C LEU A 31 24.07 -11.58 -11.40
N THR A 32 24.29 -11.41 -12.70
CA THR A 32 23.46 -10.55 -13.55
C THR A 32 22.67 -11.44 -14.47
N ILE A 33 21.35 -11.44 -14.28
CA ILE A 33 20.43 -12.33 -14.98
C ILE A 33 19.45 -11.48 -15.79
N LYS A 34 19.55 -11.56 -17.12
CA LYS A 34 18.64 -10.89 -18.06
C LYS A 34 17.85 -11.97 -18.80
N ASN A 35 16.77 -12.43 -18.17
CA ASN A 35 15.95 -13.52 -18.69
C ASN A 35 14.59 -13.00 -19.19
N GLY A 36 14.36 -13.09 -20.49
CA GLY A 36 13.15 -12.61 -21.17
C GLY A 36 13.15 -11.10 -21.44
N GLU A 37 12.04 -10.60 -21.93
CA GLU A 37 11.82 -9.19 -22.23
C GLU A 37 11.28 -8.45 -21.00
N LYS A 38 11.51 -7.14 -20.92
CA LYS A 38 10.89 -6.28 -19.91
C LYS A 38 9.38 -6.31 -20.04
N VAL A 39 8.69 -6.41 -18.92
CA VAL A 39 7.23 -6.23 -18.86
C VAL A 39 6.93 -4.75 -19.09
N LYS A 40 5.75 -4.45 -19.64
CA LYS A 40 5.29 -3.06 -19.75
C LYS A 40 5.23 -2.44 -18.34
N PRO A 41 5.93 -1.32 -18.11
CA PRO A 41 5.88 -0.64 -16.82
C PRO A 41 4.46 -0.13 -16.50
N THR A 42 4.16 0.03 -15.22
CA THR A 42 2.91 0.62 -14.73
C THR A 42 2.82 2.10 -15.12
N PHE A 43 3.94 2.81 -14.99
CA PHE A 43 4.07 4.23 -15.25
C PHE A 43 4.95 4.50 -16.46
N SER A 44 4.81 5.68 -17.04
CA SER A 44 5.69 6.13 -18.13
C SER A 44 7.14 6.27 -17.66
N SER A 45 8.08 6.20 -18.60
CA SER A 45 9.50 6.47 -18.29
C SER A 45 9.69 7.89 -17.75
N GLN A 46 8.91 8.86 -18.23
CA GLN A 46 8.94 10.24 -17.74
C GLN A 46 8.58 10.31 -16.25
N GLU A 47 7.55 9.60 -15.82
CA GLU A 47 7.14 9.55 -14.42
C GLU A 47 8.20 8.83 -13.56
N MET A 48 8.74 7.71 -14.01
CA MET A 48 9.78 7.00 -13.29
C MET A 48 11.06 7.83 -13.15
N ASP A 49 11.45 8.53 -14.19
CA ASP A 49 12.59 9.46 -14.16
C ASP A 49 12.33 10.65 -13.25
N ARG A 50 11.09 11.20 -13.22
CA ARG A 50 10.69 12.26 -12.28
C ARG A 50 10.92 11.81 -10.83
N ARG A 51 10.47 10.59 -10.47
CA ARG A 51 10.66 10.03 -9.12
C ARG A 51 12.12 9.89 -8.76
N LEU A 52 12.92 9.27 -9.64
CA LEU A 52 14.36 9.11 -9.42
C LEU A 52 15.09 10.45 -9.33
N ASN A 53 14.67 11.45 -10.12
CA ASN A 53 15.27 12.78 -10.07
C ASN A 53 14.93 13.54 -8.77
N MET A 54 13.73 13.39 -8.22
CA MET A 54 13.43 13.94 -6.87
C MET A 54 14.39 13.37 -5.80
N LEU A 55 14.60 12.05 -5.82
CA LEU A 55 15.55 11.41 -4.90
C LEU A 55 16.98 11.90 -5.13
N ARG A 56 17.43 12.00 -6.38
CA ARG A 56 18.77 12.48 -6.76
C ARG A 56 19.00 13.92 -6.36
N THR A 57 18.00 14.79 -6.52
CA THR A 57 18.08 16.19 -6.03
C THR A 57 18.31 16.22 -4.52
N HIS A 58 17.54 15.43 -3.76
CA HIS A 58 17.76 15.33 -2.31
C HIS A 58 19.15 14.78 -1.96
N MET A 59 19.61 13.77 -2.72
CA MET A 59 20.96 13.22 -2.54
C MET A 59 22.04 14.29 -2.75
N GLU A 60 21.92 15.08 -3.81
CA GLU A 60 22.84 16.19 -4.13
C GLU A 60 22.86 17.24 -3.01
N GLU A 61 21.69 17.69 -2.57
CA GLU A 61 21.54 18.67 -1.49
C GLU A 61 22.17 18.22 -0.16
N LYS A 62 22.15 16.91 0.13
CA LYS A 62 22.68 16.31 1.36
C LYS A 62 24.08 15.70 1.22
N GLY A 63 24.67 15.75 0.03
CA GLY A 63 25.98 15.13 -0.22
C GLY A 63 25.95 13.61 -0.14
N ILE A 64 24.80 12.98 -0.41
CA ILE A 64 24.62 11.53 -0.41
C ILE A 64 25.08 10.97 -1.77
N GLY A 65 26.03 10.06 -1.77
CA GLY A 65 26.56 9.46 -2.99
C GLY A 65 25.72 8.30 -3.54
N ALA A 66 25.08 7.56 -2.64
CA ALA A 66 24.13 6.49 -3.00
C ALA A 66 23.02 6.39 -1.96
N CYS A 67 21.81 6.02 -2.37
CA CYS A 67 20.73 5.57 -1.48
C CYS A 67 20.54 4.07 -1.59
N VAL A 68 20.37 3.40 -0.47
CA VAL A 68 20.01 1.98 -0.35
C VAL A 68 18.62 1.91 0.25
N LEU A 69 17.62 1.79 -0.60
CA LEU A 69 16.22 1.67 -0.21
C LEU A 69 15.89 0.19 0.00
N THR A 70 15.30 -0.13 1.13
CA THR A 70 15.03 -1.50 1.58
C THR A 70 13.56 -1.77 1.85
N SER A 71 12.77 -0.70 2.00
CA SER A 71 11.34 -0.82 2.23
C SER A 71 10.59 -1.25 0.97
N TYR A 72 9.56 -2.04 1.16
CA TYR A 72 8.72 -2.55 0.08
C TYR A 72 8.11 -1.41 -0.75
N HIS A 73 7.60 -0.38 -0.08
CA HIS A 73 6.98 0.77 -0.73
C HIS A 73 7.98 1.63 -1.51
N ASN A 74 9.19 1.90 -1.00
CA ASN A 74 10.17 2.70 -1.72
C ASN A 74 10.81 1.93 -2.88
N ILE A 75 11.06 0.63 -2.74
CA ILE A 75 11.50 -0.20 -3.87
C ILE A 75 10.45 -0.16 -4.99
N ASN A 76 9.16 -0.35 -4.66
CA ASN A 76 8.10 -0.25 -5.66
C ASN A 76 8.01 1.15 -6.28
N TYR A 77 7.98 2.20 -5.46
CA TYR A 77 7.84 3.59 -5.92
C TYR A 77 8.93 4.03 -6.89
N PHE A 78 10.20 3.72 -6.58
CA PHE A 78 11.35 4.16 -7.37
C PHE A 78 11.79 3.18 -8.46
N SER A 79 11.26 1.97 -8.51
CA SER A 79 11.64 0.97 -9.52
C SER A 79 10.49 0.23 -10.18
N ASP A 80 9.24 0.53 -9.85
CA ASP A 80 8.04 -0.20 -10.34
C ASP A 80 8.07 -1.72 -10.02
N PHE A 81 8.97 -2.15 -9.12
CA PHE A 81 9.17 -3.55 -8.80
C PHE A 81 8.41 -3.94 -7.54
N LEU A 82 7.27 -4.57 -7.72
CA LEU A 82 6.51 -5.20 -6.66
C LEU A 82 7.03 -6.63 -6.46
N TYR A 83 7.87 -6.83 -5.43
CA TYR A 83 8.48 -8.13 -5.17
C TYR A 83 7.69 -8.97 -4.15
N CYS A 84 7.98 -10.26 -4.08
CA CYS A 84 7.39 -11.15 -3.10
C CYS A 84 7.94 -10.85 -1.68
N TYR A 85 7.10 -10.24 -0.84
CA TYR A 85 7.48 -9.71 0.48
C TYR A 85 7.56 -10.80 1.57
N PHE A 86 8.21 -11.91 1.31
CA PHE A 86 8.51 -12.85 2.39
C PHE A 86 9.89 -13.50 2.24
N GLY A 87 10.59 -13.61 3.35
CA GLY A 87 11.73 -14.49 3.54
C GLY A 87 13.06 -14.07 2.96
N ARG A 88 13.15 -13.10 2.06
CA ARG A 88 14.41 -12.63 1.45
C ARG A 88 14.52 -11.12 1.48
N PRO A 89 15.69 -10.53 1.81
CA PRO A 89 15.89 -9.09 1.72
C PRO A 89 16.04 -8.65 0.26
N TYR A 90 15.50 -7.48 -0.03
CA TYR A 90 15.63 -6.76 -1.31
C TYR A 90 16.18 -5.37 -1.06
N ALA A 91 16.73 -4.74 -2.08
CA ALA A 91 17.09 -3.35 -2.05
C ALA A 91 16.94 -2.71 -3.44
N LEU A 92 16.84 -1.40 -3.45
CA LEU A 92 17.10 -0.58 -4.61
C LEU A 92 18.27 0.34 -4.30
N VAL A 93 19.35 0.22 -5.04
CA VAL A 93 20.51 1.11 -4.92
C VAL A 93 20.42 2.17 -6.00
N VAL A 94 20.29 3.44 -5.57
CA VAL A 94 20.20 4.59 -6.47
C VAL A 94 21.46 5.44 -6.31
N THR A 95 22.10 5.73 -7.43
CA THR A 95 23.25 6.65 -7.54
C THR A 95 22.88 7.84 -8.44
N ALA A 96 23.79 8.76 -8.64
CA ALA A 96 23.57 9.91 -9.51
C ALA A 96 23.13 9.52 -10.95
N ASP A 97 23.61 8.40 -11.44
CA ASP A 97 23.43 7.97 -12.85
C ASP A 97 22.68 6.63 -13.00
N LYS A 98 22.54 5.84 -11.94
CA LYS A 98 21.99 4.49 -12.00
C LYS A 98 20.90 4.23 -10.97
N SER A 99 20.06 3.25 -11.28
CA SER A 99 19.11 2.65 -10.38
C SER A 99 19.18 1.13 -10.57
N THR A 100 19.55 0.39 -9.52
CA THR A 100 19.79 -1.05 -9.60
C THR A 100 19.08 -1.76 -8.47
N SER A 101 18.09 -2.60 -8.78
CA SER A 101 17.46 -3.46 -7.79
C SER A 101 18.36 -4.65 -7.43
N VAL A 102 18.37 -5.01 -6.15
CA VAL A 102 19.08 -6.16 -5.59
C VAL A 102 18.05 -7.20 -5.17
N SER A 103 18.07 -8.35 -5.81
CA SER A 103 17.07 -9.42 -5.61
C SER A 103 17.70 -10.75 -5.23
N ALA A 104 16.90 -11.64 -4.65
CA ALA A 104 17.34 -12.99 -4.30
C ALA A 104 17.38 -13.92 -5.52
N ASN A 105 18.33 -14.84 -5.56
CA ASN A 105 18.46 -15.79 -6.67
C ASN A 105 17.28 -16.76 -6.80
N ILE A 106 16.54 -16.99 -5.72
CA ILE A 106 15.33 -17.82 -5.76
C ILE A 106 14.25 -17.23 -6.68
N ASP A 107 14.23 -15.91 -6.89
CA ASP A 107 13.26 -15.20 -7.73
C ASP A 107 13.76 -14.99 -9.18
N TYR A 108 14.78 -15.67 -9.55
CA TYR A 108 15.46 -15.71 -10.84
C TYR A 108 14.64 -15.24 -12.05
N GLY A 109 15.11 -14.19 -12.70
CA GLY A 109 14.57 -13.66 -13.97
C GLY A 109 13.38 -12.69 -13.82
N GLN A 110 12.45 -12.89 -12.91
CA GLN A 110 11.31 -11.99 -12.72
C GLN A 110 11.74 -10.57 -12.32
N PRO A 111 12.66 -10.36 -11.36
CA PRO A 111 13.11 -9.03 -10.99
C PRO A 111 13.66 -8.22 -12.18
N TRP A 112 14.45 -8.84 -13.04
CA TRP A 112 14.91 -8.20 -14.27
C TRP A 112 13.76 -7.74 -15.17
N ARG A 113 12.75 -8.59 -15.37
CA ARG A 113 11.65 -8.26 -16.27
C ARG A 113 10.77 -7.13 -15.76
N ARG A 114 10.64 -6.98 -14.44
CA ARG A 114 9.68 -6.06 -13.81
C ARG A 114 10.29 -4.77 -13.29
N THR A 115 11.57 -4.74 -12.96
CA THR A 115 12.19 -3.52 -12.42
C THR A 115 12.41 -2.46 -13.51
N TYR A 116 12.12 -1.20 -13.19
CA TYR A 116 12.64 -0.07 -13.94
C TYR A 116 14.11 0.14 -13.58
N GLY A 117 15.00 0.25 -14.58
CA GLY A 117 16.45 0.26 -14.37
C GLY A 117 17.08 -1.13 -14.46
N ASP A 118 18.24 -1.30 -13.82
CA ASP A 118 19.00 -2.55 -13.81
C ASP A 118 18.61 -3.46 -12.64
N ASN A 119 19.03 -4.73 -12.74
CA ASN A 119 18.88 -5.70 -11.67
C ASN A 119 20.14 -6.53 -11.50
N VAL A 120 20.53 -6.76 -10.26
CA VAL A 120 21.52 -7.77 -9.86
C VAL A 120 20.91 -8.71 -8.82
N THR A 121 21.39 -9.95 -8.84
CA THR A 121 20.86 -11.01 -7.99
C THR A 121 21.95 -11.50 -7.07
N TYR A 122 21.72 -11.48 -5.75
CA TYR A 122 22.62 -12.16 -4.80
C TYR A 122 22.28 -13.63 -4.71
N THR A 123 23.31 -14.48 -4.51
CA THR A 123 23.12 -15.92 -4.32
C THR A 123 22.87 -16.24 -2.85
N ASP A 124 21.94 -17.17 -2.58
CA ASP A 124 21.62 -17.65 -1.22
C ASP A 124 22.57 -18.76 -0.73
N TRP A 125 23.68 -18.95 -1.42
CA TRP A 125 24.60 -20.06 -1.13
C TRP A 125 25.54 -19.78 0.04
N GLN A 126 25.66 -18.52 0.44
CA GLN A 126 26.46 -18.08 1.58
C GLN A 126 25.69 -17.01 2.35
N LYS A 127 25.90 -17.02 3.66
CA LYS A 127 25.35 -15.99 4.55
C LYS A 127 25.82 -14.61 4.13
N ASP A 128 24.93 -13.64 4.24
CA ASP A 128 25.21 -12.20 4.06
C ASP A 128 25.63 -11.78 2.64
N ASN A 129 25.41 -12.63 1.63
CA ASN A 129 25.66 -12.25 0.24
C ASN A 129 24.85 -11.02 -0.20
N TYR A 130 23.66 -10.80 0.35
CA TYR A 130 22.87 -9.59 0.15
C TYR A 130 23.68 -8.32 0.49
N PHE A 131 24.28 -8.26 1.67
CA PHE A 131 25.08 -7.11 2.12
C PHE A 131 26.37 -6.95 1.29
N ASN A 132 26.97 -8.06 0.85
CA ASN A 132 28.11 -8.01 -0.06
C ASN A 132 27.76 -7.38 -1.42
N VAL A 133 26.56 -7.67 -1.94
CA VAL A 133 26.09 -7.07 -3.20
C VAL A 133 25.79 -5.59 -3.03
N VAL A 134 25.19 -5.19 -1.93
CA VAL A 134 25.00 -3.77 -1.61
C VAL A 134 26.34 -3.06 -1.50
N ASN A 135 27.33 -3.64 -0.83
CA ASN A 135 28.70 -3.08 -0.80
C ASN A 135 29.34 -2.98 -2.19
N HIS A 136 29.13 -3.96 -3.07
CA HIS A 136 29.62 -3.89 -4.45
C HIS A 136 29.03 -2.69 -5.21
N LEU A 137 27.78 -2.34 -4.96
CA LEU A 137 27.07 -1.25 -5.66
C LEU A 137 27.28 0.13 -5.02
N ALA A 138 27.43 0.19 -3.70
CA ALA A 138 27.44 1.44 -2.94
C ALA A 138 28.71 1.68 -2.10
N GLY A 139 29.58 0.70 -1.93
CA GLY A 139 30.68 0.74 -0.94
C GLY A 139 31.83 1.72 -1.28
N GLU A 140 31.83 2.34 -2.44
CA GLU A 140 32.79 3.39 -2.80
C GLU A 140 32.37 4.79 -2.29
N TYR A 141 31.09 4.98 -1.95
CA TYR A 141 30.56 6.26 -1.53
C TYR A 141 30.81 6.49 -0.03
N LYS A 142 31.12 7.74 0.31
CA LYS A 142 31.41 8.15 1.72
C LYS A 142 30.13 8.37 2.51
N THR A 143 29.06 8.80 1.86
CA THR A 143 27.78 9.08 2.49
C THR A 143 26.71 8.27 1.76
N ILE A 144 25.97 7.46 2.52
CA ILE A 144 24.93 6.57 1.99
C ILE A 144 23.61 6.82 2.72
N GLY A 145 22.55 7.08 1.95
CA GLY A 145 21.18 7.16 2.47
C GLY A 145 20.63 5.77 2.77
N LEU A 146 20.02 5.59 3.93
CA LEU A 146 19.38 4.35 4.36
C LEU A 146 18.08 4.69 5.11
N GLU A 147 17.05 3.86 4.98
CA GLU A 147 15.76 4.05 5.64
C GLU A 147 15.82 3.58 7.10
N PHE A 148 16.01 4.49 8.05
CA PHE A 148 16.14 4.15 9.47
C PHE A 148 14.80 3.75 10.11
N ASP A 149 13.70 4.18 9.55
CA ASP A 149 12.34 3.81 9.94
C ASP A 149 11.96 2.38 9.52
N HIS A 150 12.70 1.78 8.59
CA HIS A 150 12.43 0.44 8.06
C HIS A 150 13.49 -0.58 8.48
N VAL A 151 14.76 -0.20 8.52
CA VAL A 151 15.87 -1.12 8.79
C VAL A 151 15.90 -1.50 10.27
N ASN A 152 15.74 -2.79 10.59
CA ASN A 152 15.89 -3.25 11.96
C ASN A 152 17.36 -3.22 12.43
N LEU A 153 17.59 -3.26 13.75
CA LEU A 153 18.92 -3.12 14.35
C LEU A 153 19.93 -4.15 13.82
N VAL A 154 19.54 -5.40 13.64
CA VAL A 154 20.44 -6.45 13.13
C VAL A 154 20.87 -6.16 11.71
N SER A 155 19.94 -5.73 10.85
CA SER A 155 20.25 -5.34 9.48
C SER A 155 21.10 -4.06 9.42
N PHE A 156 20.83 -3.11 10.31
CA PHE A 156 21.62 -1.88 10.42
C PHE A 156 23.09 -2.16 10.78
N ASP A 157 23.34 -3.01 11.76
CA ASP A 157 24.70 -3.42 12.13
C ASP A 157 25.41 -4.12 10.97
N LYS A 158 24.69 -4.98 10.22
CA LYS A 158 25.24 -5.62 9.02
C LYS A 158 25.54 -4.64 7.88
N PHE A 159 24.72 -3.61 7.70
CA PHE A 159 25.06 -2.54 6.76
C PHE A 159 26.32 -1.79 7.18
N LYS A 160 26.48 -1.49 8.47
CA LYS A 160 27.72 -0.87 8.99
C LYS A 160 28.95 -1.75 8.77
N GLU A 161 28.82 -3.07 9.00
CA GLU A 161 29.89 -4.02 8.72
C GLU A 161 30.24 -4.11 7.23
N ALA A 162 29.23 -4.10 6.36
CA ALA A 162 29.41 -4.19 4.92
C ALA A 162 29.92 -2.87 4.29
N LEU A 163 29.57 -1.73 4.88
CA LEU A 163 29.89 -0.38 4.39
C LEU A 163 30.77 0.38 5.40
N PRO A 164 31.97 -0.14 5.78
CA PRO A 164 32.75 0.35 6.92
C PRO A 164 33.35 1.76 6.74
N LYS A 165 33.28 2.30 5.53
CA LYS A 165 33.81 3.63 5.20
C LYS A 165 32.71 4.68 5.01
N ALA A 166 31.45 4.27 5.10
CA ALA A 166 30.32 5.14 4.83
C ALA A 166 29.71 5.70 6.12
N ASP A 167 29.36 6.98 6.06
CA ASP A 167 28.43 7.61 6.98
C ASP A 167 27.01 7.29 6.49
N LEU A 168 26.21 6.70 7.35
CA LEU A 168 24.81 6.35 7.03
C LEU A 168 23.89 7.50 7.46
N LEU A 169 23.10 8.04 6.54
CA LEU A 169 22.12 9.09 6.79
C LEU A 169 20.69 8.55 6.58
N ASP A 170 19.78 9.01 7.43
CA ASP A 170 18.36 8.66 7.30
C ASP A 170 17.70 9.34 6.08
N VAL A 171 17.00 8.54 5.27
CA VAL A 171 16.20 9.01 4.13
C VAL A 171 14.73 8.58 4.22
N GLY A 172 14.28 8.06 5.36
CA GLY A 172 12.90 7.61 5.57
C GLY A 172 11.90 8.76 5.40
N ASP A 173 11.96 9.80 6.25
CA ASP A 173 11.05 10.95 6.17
C ASP A 173 11.13 11.70 4.81
N PRO A 174 12.30 12.02 4.23
CA PRO A 174 12.36 12.59 2.90
C PRO A 174 11.65 11.78 1.82
N THR A 175 11.84 10.46 1.79
CA THR A 175 11.19 9.61 0.77
C THR A 175 9.69 9.51 0.97
N MET A 176 9.19 9.51 2.21
CA MET A 176 7.76 9.58 2.50
C MET A 176 7.14 10.89 1.99
N LYS A 177 7.82 12.03 2.21
CA LYS A 177 7.38 13.34 1.69
C LYS A 177 7.34 13.39 0.17
N MET A 178 8.28 12.75 -0.52
CA MET A 178 8.28 12.67 -1.99
C MET A 178 7.03 11.99 -2.56
N ARG A 179 6.38 11.10 -1.79
CA ARG A 179 5.17 10.39 -2.20
C ARG A 179 3.87 11.10 -1.86
N MET A 180 3.91 12.15 -1.02
CA MET A 180 2.69 12.84 -0.57
C MET A 180 1.92 13.49 -1.72
N ILE A 181 2.62 14.15 -2.63
CA ILE A 181 2.03 14.80 -3.82
C ILE A 181 2.09 13.82 -4.98
N LYS A 182 0.93 13.36 -5.41
CA LYS A 182 0.79 12.38 -6.49
C LYS A 182 0.92 13.02 -7.86
N SER A 183 1.50 12.29 -8.81
CA SER A 183 1.44 12.66 -10.22
C SER A 183 0.06 12.36 -10.81
N ASP A 184 -0.22 12.90 -11.99
CA ASP A 184 -1.46 12.61 -12.72
C ASP A 184 -1.59 11.13 -13.06
N GLU A 185 -0.47 10.43 -13.35
CA GLU A 185 -0.46 9.00 -13.61
C GLU A 185 -0.79 8.18 -12.37
N GLU A 186 -0.27 8.57 -11.19
CA GLU A 186 -0.63 7.96 -9.91
C GLU A 186 -2.12 8.17 -9.59
N ILE A 187 -2.62 9.38 -9.74
CA ILE A 187 -4.04 9.72 -9.52
C ILE A 187 -4.94 8.92 -10.46
N ALA A 188 -4.57 8.79 -11.74
CA ALA A 188 -5.32 7.99 -12.70
C ALA A 188 -5.41 6.52 -12.28
N LEU A 189 -4.30 5.93 -11.81
CA LEU A 189 -4.26 4.54 -11.31
C LEU A 189 -5.12 4.38 -10.05
N ILE A 190 -5.01 5.32 -9.10
CA ILE A 190 -5.77 5.35 -7.85
C ILE A 190 -7.29 5.41 -8.14
N LYS A 191 -7.73 6.26 -9.08
CA LYS A 191 -9.14 6.32 -9.51
C LYS A 191 -9.64 4.98 -10.08
N GLN A 192 -8.81 4.25 -10.80
CA GLN A 192 -9.18 2.92 -11.29
C GLN A 192 -9.31 1.92 -10.13
N GLY A 193 -8.44 1.99 -9.12
CA GLY A 193 -8.56 1.18 -7.91
C GLY A 193 -9.87 1.46 -7.14
N ALA A 194 -10.29 2.73 -7.06
CA ALA A 194 -11.57 3.10 -6.45
C ALA A 194 -12.76 2.47 -7.19
N ALA A 195 -12.78 2.52 -8.52
CA ALA A 195 -13.82 1.88 -9.31
C ALA A 195 -13.84 0.33 -9.15
N VAL A 196 -12.69 -0.28 -8.90
CA VAL A 196 -12.60 -1.72 -8.58
C VAL A 196 -13.20 -2.00 -7.20
N CYS A 197 -12.98 -1.16 -6.19
CA CYS A 197 -13.61 -1.29 -4.87
C CYS A 197 -15.13 -1.14 -4.95
N ASP A 198 -15.64 -0.17 -5.72
CA ASP A 198 -17.07 0.01 -5.96
C ASP A 198 -17.71 -1.28 -6.54
N LEU A 199 -17.08 -1.87 -7.56
CA LEU A 199 -17.50 -3.15 -8.14
C LEU A 199 -17.47 -4.31 -7.12
N GLY A 200 -16.49 -4.32 -6.21
CA GLY A 200 -16.43 -5.27 -5.13
C GLY A 200 -17.60 -5.16 -4.17
N CYS A 201 -18.04 -3.94 -3.85
CA CYS A 201 -19.25 -3.70 -3.03
C CYS A 201 -20.52 -4.23 -3.72
N GLU A 202 -20.70 -3.92 -5.00
CA GLU A 202 -21.83 -4.43 -5.78
C GLU A 202 -21.90 -5.96 -5.73
N ALA A 203 -20.78 -6.64 -6.02
CA ALA A 203 -20.69 -8.11 -5.99
C ALA A 203 -20.96 -8.70 -4.60
N SER A 204 -20.65 -7.97 -3.52
CA SER A 204 -20.96 -8.38 -2.15
C SER A 204 -22.46 -8.33 -1.87
N VAL A 205 -23.09 -7.23 -2.22
CA VAL A 205 -24.53 -7.02 -1.99
C VAL A 205 -25.37 -8.08 -2.68
N ASP A 206 -24.98 -8.51 -3.88
CA ASP A 206 -25.66 -9.54 -4.64
C ASP A 206 -25.75 -10.91 -3.92
N VAL A 207 -24.83 -11.20 -2.99
CA VAL A 207 -24.76 -12.47 -2.27
C VAL A 207 -25.17 -12.39 -0.81
N ILE A 208 -25.34 -11.19 -0.25
CA ILE A 208 -25.80 -11.00 1.13
C ILE A 208 -27.25 -11.48 1.25
N LYS A 209 -27.44 -12.48 2.13
CA LYS A 209 -28.78 -13.02 2.50
C LYS A 209 -28.70 -13.70 3.86
N GLU A 210 -29.84 -13.99 4.45
CA GLU A 210 -29.89 -14.74 5.71
C GLU A 210 -29.20 -16.09 5.59
N GLY A 211 -28.33 -16.40 6.56
CA GLY A 211 -27.60 -17.66 6.64
C GLY A 211 -26.33 -17.73 5.76
N VAL A 212 -26.01 -16.70 4.95
CA VAL A 212 -24.74 -16.68 4.22
C VAL A 212 -23.58 -16.46 5.20
N PRO A 213 -22.49 -17.24 5.13
CA PRO A 213 -21.32 -16.99 5.96
C PRO A 213 -20.52 -15.78 5.46
N GLU A 214 -19.85 -15.07 6.40
CA GLU A 214 -19.03 -13.89 6.09
C GLU A 214 -18.02 -14.15 4.97
N TYR A 215 -17.35 -15.31 4.99
CA TYR A 215 -16.33 -15.64 4.00
C TYR A 215 -16.88 -15.78 2.58
N GLU A 216 -18.12 -16.20 2.38
CA GLU A 216 -18.72 -16.28 1.04
C GLU A 216 -18.94 -14.89 0.44
N VAL A 217 -19.37 -13.91 1.27
CA VAL A 217 -19.51 -12.51 0.85
C VAL A 217 -18.13 -11.92 0.50
N ALA A 218 -17.14 -12.14 1.37
CA ALA A 218 -15.77 -11.68 1.13
C ALA A 218 -15.16 -12.29 -0.14
N LEU A 219 -15.40 -13.58 -0.40
CA LEU A 219 -14.93 -14.25 -1.62
C LEU A 219 -15.57 -13.68 -2.88
N ALA A 220 -16.88 -13.45 -2.88
CA ALA A 220 -17.59 -12.88 -4.01
C ALA A 220 -17.01 -11.51 -4.42
N SER A 221 -16.83 -10.63 -3.45
CA SER A 221 -16.18 -9.32 -3.63
C SER A 221 -14.76 -9.46 -4.17
N THR A 222 -13.90 -10.17 -3.43
CA THR A 222 -12.48 -10.32 -3.76
C THR A 222 -12.30 -10.89 -5.18
N GLN A 223 -13.05 -11.92 -5.54
CA GLN A 223 -13.00 -12.51 -6.88
C GLN A 223 -13.44 -11.54 -7.97
N SER A 224 -14.47 -10.72 -7.71
CA SER A 224 -14.93 -9.69 -8.64
C SER A 224 -13.84 -8.67 -8.91
N MET A 225 -13.24 -8.15 -7.84
CA MET A 225 -12.15 -7.18 -7.92
C MET A 225 -10.93 -7.74 -8.68
N ILE A 226 -10.45 -8.94 -8.32
CA ILE A 226 -9.29 -9.57 -8.97
C ILE A 226 -9.54 -9.80 -10.47
N ARG A 227 -10.72 -10.26 -10.85
CA ARG A 227 -11.06 -10.48 -12.28
C ARG A 227 -11.09 -9.18 -13.06
N ASP A 228 -11.56 -8.10 -12.47
CA ASP A 228 -11.59 -6.79 -13.12
C ASP A 228 -10.18 -6.20 -13.27
N ILE A 229 -9.34 -6.28 -12.23
CA ILE A 229 -7.93 -5.89 -12.31
C ILE A 229 -7.20 -6.68 -13.40
N ALA A 230 -7.33 -8.01 -13.41
CA ALA A 230 -6.68 -8.87 -14.41
C ALA A 230 -7.07 -8.54 -15.85
N ARG A 231 -8.34 -8.13 -16.06
CA ARG A 231 -8.85 -7.75 -17.39
C ARG A 231 -8.32 -6.38 -17.83
N ARG A 232 -8.28 -5.39 -16.93
CA ARG A 232 -7.85 -4.02 -17.25
C ARG A 232 -6.33 -3.88 -17.28
N TYR A 233 -5.65 -4.60 -16.41
CA TYR A 233 -4.19 -4.54 -16.19
C TYR A 233 -3.56 -5.92 -16.32
N PRO A 234 -3.45 -6.48 -17.53
CA PRO A 234 -2.98 -7.86 -17.74
C PRO A 234 -1.52 -8.09 -17.36
N HIS A 235 -0.77 -7.04 -17.10
CA HIS A 235 0.63 -7.10 -16.64
C HIS A 235 0.79 -6.82 -15.14
N ALA A 236 -0.27 -6.37 -14.45
CA ALA A 236 -0.24 -6.16 -13.00
C ALA A 236 -0.14 -7.50 -12.25
N GLU A 237 0.53 -7.46 -11.12
CA GLU A 237 0.53 -8.57 -10.19
C GLU A 237 -0.80 -8.60 -9.41
N LEU A 238 -1.40 -9.78 -9.33
CA LEU A 238 -2.68 -9.97 -8.63
C LEU A 238 -2.41 -10.35 -7.17
N MET A 239 -1.79 -9.44 -6.43
CA MET A 239 -1.47 -9.60 -5.01
C MET A 239 -2.36 -8.68 -4.18
N ASP A 240 -2.56 -9.05 -2.92
CA ASP A 240 -3.08 -8.19 -1.84
C ASP A 240 -4.35 -7.40 -2.19
N THR A 241 -5.24 -7.98 -3.00
CA THR A 241 -6.61 -7.52 -3.18
C THR A 241 -7.52 -8.44 -2.39
N TRP A 242 -8.21 -7.89 -1.39
CA TRP A 242 -9.06 -8.68 -0.49
C TRP A 242 -10.26 -7.89 0.01
N THR A 243 -11.18 -8.59 0.65
CA THR A 243 -12.34 -8.02 1.32
C THR A 243 -12.41 -8.54 2.75
N TRP A 244 -12.61 -7.64 3.70
CA TRP A 244 -13.12 -7.98 5.01
C TRP A 244 -14.62 -7.68 5.05
N PHE A 245 -15.40 -8.72 5.25
CA PHE A 245 -16.83 -8.61 5.50
C PHE A 245 -17.12 -9.10 6.92
N GLN A 246 -17.72 -8.27 7.71
CA GLN A 246 -17.99 -8.51 9.13
C GLN A 246 -19.48 -8.35 9.38
N SER A 247 -20.03 -9.14 10.31
CA SER A 247 -21.45 -9.10 10.67
C SER A 247 -21.67 -9.13 12.17
N GLY A 248 -22.68 -8.42 12.67
CA GLY A 248 -23.03 -8.33 14.09
C GLY A 248 -21.85 -7.91 14.94
N ILE A 249 -21.51 -8.70 15.98
CA ILE A 249 -20.41 -8.39 16.90
C ILE A 249 -19.06 -8.26 16.22
N ASN A 250 -18.81 -8.96 15.11
CA ASN A 250 -17.53 -8.88 14.38
C ASN A 250 -17.28 -7.48 13.76
N THR A 251 -18.26 -6.58 13.78
CA THR A 251 -18.07 -5.20 13.30
C THR A 251 -17.40 -4.28 14.33
N ASP A 252 -17.16 -4.73 15.55
CA ASP A 252 -16.63 -3.93 16.66
C ASP A 252 -15.15 -3.53 16.51
N GLY A 253 -14.45 -4.09 15.53
CA GLY A 253 -13.08 -3.73 15.18
C GLY A 253 -12.89 -3.60 13.68
N ALA A 254 -12.18 -2.55 13.23
CA ALA A 254 -11.91 -2.32 11.81
C ALA A 254 -11.16 -3.49 11.15
N HIS A 255 -10.28 -4.14 11.90
CA HIS A 255 -9.40 -5.20 11.42
C HIS A 255 -9.79 -6.60 11.91
N ASN A 256 -11.04 -6.79 12.30
CA ASN A 256 -11.51 -8.12 12.65
C ASN A 256 -11.52 -9.02 11.40
N PRO A 257 -10.98 -10.25 11.53
CA PRO A 257 -10.89 -11.16 10.40
C PRO A 257 -12.27 -11.63 9.94
N VAL A 258 -12.37 -12.01 8.69
CA VAL A 258 -13.53 -12.72 8.14
C VAL A 258 -13.66 -14.09 8.79
N THR A 259 -14.87 -14.44 9.20
CA THR A 259 -15.15 -15.68 9.91
C THR A 259 -16.18 -16.55 9.19
N SER A 260 -16.58 -17.67 9.81
CA SER A 260 -17.71 -18.50 9.38
C SER A 260 -19.04 -18.08 10.01
N ARG A 261 -19.11 -16.93 10.72
CA ARG A 261 -20.36 -16.40 11.24
C ARG A 261 -21.34 -16.19 10.07
N VAL A 262 -22.59 -16.57 10.29
CA VAL A 262 -23.65 -16.40 9.30
C VAL A 262 -24.42 -15.12 9.55
N VAL A 263 -24.79 -14.42 8.48
CA VAL A 263 -25.60 -13.21 8.49
C VAL A 263 -27.02 -13.53 8.99
N LYS A 264 -27.53 -12.67 9.86
CA LYS A 264 -28.90 -12.74 10.44
C LYS A 264 -29.64 -11.44 10.17
N LYS A 265 -30.98 -11.53 10.13
CA LYS A 265 -31.83 -10.33 10.04
C LYS A 265 -31.55 -9.36 11.19
N GLY A 266 -31.45 -8.08 10.86
CA GLY A 266 -31.08 -7.02 11.79
C GLY A 266 -29.61 -6.90 12.12
N ASP A 267 -28.73 -7.75 11.55
CA ASP A 267 -27.28 -7.59 11.73
C ASP A 267 -26.80 -6.27 11.14
N ILE A 268 -26.00 -5.54 11.91
CA ILE A 268 -25.08 -4.56 11.36
C ILE A 268 -23.98 -5.28 10.61
N LEU A 269 -23.63 -4.77 9.42
CA LEU A 269 -22.63 -5.32 8.54
C LEU A 269 -21.56 -4.26 8.26
N SER A 270 -20.32 -4.70 8.14
CA SER A 270 -19.23 -3.85 7.69
C SER A 270 -18.58 -4.48 6.45
N MET A 271 -18.63 -3.75 5.34
CA MET A 271 -17.99 -4.09 4.08
C MET A 271 -16.72 -3.28 3.94
N ASN A 272 -15.58 -3.97 3.85
CA ASN A 272 -14.29 -3.33 3.72
C ASN A 272 -13.54 -3.93 2.54
N ASN A 273 -13.47 -3.21 1.43
CA ASN A 273 -12.82 -3.62 0.19
C ASN A 273 -11.46 -2.95 0.06
N PHE A 274 -10.45 -3.74 -0.24
CA PHE A 274 -9.09 -3.28 -0.47
C PHE A 274 -8.61 -3.78 -1.84
N ALA A 275 -8.50 -2.87 -2.79
CA ALA A 275 -7.95 -3.17 -4.10
C ALA A 275 -6.49 -2.71 -4.17
N MET A 276 -5.63 -3.54 -4.75
CA MET A 276 -4.24 -3.17 -5.05
C MET A 276 -3.95 -3.37 -6.53
N ILE A 277 -3.50 -2.31 -7.20
CA ILE A 277 -3.06 -2.34 -8.59
C ILE A 277 -1.60 -1.89 -8.64
N SER A 278 -0.69 -2.77 -9.01
CA SER A 278 0.75 -2.48 -9.13
C SER A 278 1.36 -1.80 -7.88
N GLY A 279 0.91 -2.20 -6.69
CA GLY A 279 1.38 -1.65 -5.42
C GLY A 279 0.57 -0.46 -4.91
N TYR A 280 -0.39 0.08 -5.66
CA TYR A 280 -1.24 1.19 -5.21
C TYR A 280 -2.52 0.67 -4.58
N TYR A 281 -2.68 0.96 -3.29
CA TYR A 281 -3.87 0.60 -2.53
C TYR A 281 -4.96 1.65 -2.63
N ILE A 282 -6.19 1.13 -2.63
CA ILE A 282 -7.42 1.84 -2.38
C ILE A 282 -8.24 1.05 -1.38
N ALA A 283 -8.97 1.74 -0.53
CA ALA A 283 -9.95 1.15 0.36
C ALA A 283 -11.31 1.82 0.19
N LEU A 284 -12.36 1.04 0.47
CA LEU A 284 -13.72 1.52 0.55
C LEU A 284 -14.43 0.73 1.65
N GLU A 285 -15.02 1.43 2.61
CA GLU A 285 -15.76 0.78 3.70
C GLU A 285 -17.16 1.35 3.83
N ARG A 286 -18.11 0.47 4.15
CA ARG A 286 -19.53 0.83 4.33
C ARG A 286 -20.14 0.11 5.50
N THR A 287 -20.87 0.86 6.30
CA THR A 287 -21.87 0.30 7.21
C THR A 287 -23.11 -0.07 6.40
N MET A 288 -23.63 -1.26 6.64
CA MET A 288 -24.88 -1.77 6.08
C MET A 288 -25.70 -2.45 7.17
N PHE A 289 -26.98 -2.68 6.90
CA PHE A 289 -27.82 -3.55 7.73
C PHE A 289 -28.54 -4.56 6.85
N TYR A 290 -28.69 -5.78 7.36
CA TYR A 290 -29.45 -6.81 6.62
C TYR A 290 -30.91 -6.82 7.08
N ASP A 291 -31.82 -6.74 6.12
CA ASP A 291 -33.28 -6.73 6.24
C ASP A 291 -33.83 -5.44 6.89
N HIS A 292 -33.40 -5.05 8.09
CA HIS A 292 -33.85 -3.87 8.81
C HIS A 292 -32.82 -3.37 9.81
N VAL A 293 -32.93 -2.11 10.20
CA VAL A 293 -32.19 -1.55 11.34
C VAL A 293 -32.94 -1.90 12.63
N PRO A 294 -32.32 -2.60 13.60
CA PRO A 294 -33.07 -3.25 14.70
C PRO A 294 -33.59 -2.29 15.78
N SER A 295 -33.14 -1.04 15.83
CA SER A 295 -33.69 -0.01 16.75
C SER A 295 -33.37 1.40 16.30
N ASP A 296 -34.12 2.38 16.83
CA ASP A 296 -33.88 3.81 16.59
C ASP A 296 -32.44 4.20 16.99
N ARG A 297 -31.89 3.61 18.06
CA ARG A 297 -30.53 3.90 18.50
C ARG A 297 -29.47 3.49 17.49
N HIS A 298 -29.63 2.34 16.81
CA HIS A 298 -28.73 1.95 15.72
C HIS A 298 -28.80 2.98 14.58
N MET A 299 -29.98 3.44 14.22
CA MET A 299 -30.18 4.46 13.20
C MET A 299 -29.52 5.78 13.58
N GLU A 300 -29.74 6.26 14.81
CA GLU A 300 -29.14 7.51 15.32
C GLU A 300 -27.60 7.48 15.27
N LEU A 301 -26.99 6.35 15.67
CA LEU A 301 -25.54 6.16 15.66
C LEU A 301 -24.99 6.16 14.23
N TRP A 302 -25.66 5.44 13.33
CA TRP A 302 -25.28 5.42 11.92
C TRP A 302 -25.37 6.80 11.28
N GLU A 303 -26.51 7.48 11.45
CA GLU A 303 -26.70 8.85 10.93
C GLU A 303 -25.70 9.85 11.52
N ALA A 304 -25.33 9.71 12.81
CA ALA A 304 -24.31 10.55 13.43
C ALA A 304 -22.95 10.34 12.75
N ASN A 305 -22.54 9.09 12.54
CA ASN A 305 -21.28 8.78 11.84
C ASN A 305 -21.30 9.29 10.38
N VAL A 306 -22.40 9.08 9.66
CA VAL A 306 -22.60 9.60 8.29
C VAL A 306 -22.52 11.13 8.24
N LYS A 307 -23.07 11.82 9.25
CA LYS A 307 -23.00 13.29 9.33
C LYS A 307 -21.56 13.77 9.50
N VAL A 308 -20.80 13.13 10.36
CA VAL A 308 -19.37 13.41 10.56
C VAL A 308 -18.58 13.14 9.25
N HIS A 309 -18.86 12.00 8.59
CA HIS A 309 -18.25 11.67 7.31
C HIS A 309 -18.51 12.74 6.25
N ARG A 310 -19.77 13.15 6.03
CA ARG A 310 -20.13 14.21 5.08
C ARG A 310 -19.40 15.50 5.38
N ARG A 311 -19.32 15.90 6.66
CA ARG A 311 -18.62 17.11 7.05
C ARG A 311 -17.13 17.01 6.76
N GLY A 312 -16.51 15.86 7.02
CA GLY A 312 -15.11 15.60 6.68
C GLY A 312 -14.82 15.75 5.17
N LEU A 313 -15.71 15.21 4.33
CA LEU A 313 -15.60 15.39 2.86
C LEU A 313 -15.57 16.87 2.44
N GLU A 314 -16.31 17.75 3.14
CA GLU A 314 -16.32 19.19 2.87
C GLU A 314 -15.08 19.94 3.37
N LEU A 315 -14.48 19.44 4.48
CA LEU A 315 -13.35 20.09 5.15
C LEU A 315 -12.00 19.81 4.48
N ILE A 316 -11.84 18.65 3.83
CA ILE A 316 -10.61 18.26 3.16
C ILE A 316 -10.44 19.12 1.90
N ARG A 317 -9.59 20.16 1.97
CA ARG A 317 -9.28 21.08 0.87
C ARG A 317 -7.92 21.73 1.08
N PRO A 318 -7.31 22.30 0.01
CA PRO A 318 -6.01 22.94 0.13
C PRO A 318 -6.00 24.05 1.19
N GLY A 319 -4.89 24.16 1.90
CA GLY A 319 -4.65 25.18 2.91
C GLY A 319 -5.19 24.88 4.30
N VAL A 320 -5.99 23.82 4.50
CA VAL A 320 -6.51 23.40 5.81
C VAL A 320 -5.53 22.45 6.48
N LYS A 321 -5.37 22.56 7.79
CA LYS A 321 -4.53 21.62 8.58
C LYS A 321 -5.30 20.36 8.93
N CYS A 322 -4.60 19.23 8.95
CA CYS A 322 -5.17 17.95 9.40
C CYS A 322 -5.74 18.04 10.82
N SER A 323 -5.03 18.72 11.74
CA SER A 323 -5.49 18.92 13.13
C SER A 323 -6.76 19.76 13.25
N GLU A 324 -6.99 20.75 12.39
CA GLU A 324 -8.19 21.58 12.37
C GLU A 324 -9.42 20.76 11.96
N ILE A 325 -9.26 19.88 10.95
CA ILE A 325 -10.32 18.94 10.54
C ILE A 325 -10.68 18.01 11.69
N ALA A 326 -9.68 17.37 12.29
CA ALA A 326 -9.91 16.45 13.40
C ALA A 326 -10.63 17.12 14.58
N LYS A 327 -10.25 18.37 14.92
CA LYS A 327 -10.88 19.14 15.98
C LYS A 327 -12.37 19.40 15.71
N GLU A 328 -12.72 19.85 14.52
CA GLU A 328 -14.11 20.13 14.15
C GLU A 328 -14.97 18.86 14.18
N LEU A 329 -14.45 17.75 13.66
CA LEU A 329 -15.16 16.47 13.67
C LEU A 329 -15.32 15.90 15.09
N ASN A 330 -14.36 16.16 15.99
CA ASN A 330 -14.48 15.84 17.41
C ASN A 330 -15.63 16.59 18.08
N GLU A 331 -15.79 17.88 17.78
CA GLU A 331 -16.88 18.70 18.34
C GLU A 331 -18.25 18.10 17.95
N MET A 332 -18.40 17.62 16.70
CA MET A 332 -19.64 16.98 16.25
C MET A 332 -19.96 15.68 17.01
N PHE A 333 -18.95 14.85 17.30
CA PHE A 333 -19.14 13.66 18.12
C PHE A 333 -19.38 14.00 19.59
N LEU A 334 -18.71 15.03 20.10
CA LEU A 334 -18.88 15.49 21.49
C LEU A 334 -20.30 15.99 21.75
N GLU A 335 -20.89 16.76 20.84
CA GLU A 335 -22.30 17.22 20.93
C GLU A 335 -23.31 16.09 21.04
N LYS A 336 -22.96 14.88 20.62
CA LYS A 336 -23.77 13.67 20.66
C LYS A 336 -23.36 12.69 21.78
N ASP A 337 -22.37 13.05 22.59
CA ASP A 337 -21.77 12.17 23.61
C ASP A 337 -21.20 10.89 23.01
N LEU A 338 -20.60 10.99 21.78
CA LEU A 338 -20.08 9.86 21.02
C LEU A 338 -18.56 9.86 20.87
N LEU A 339 -17.86 10.95 21.23
CA LEU A 339 -16.41 11.05 21.03
C LEU A 339 -15.63 9.93 21.74
N GLN A 340 -16.11 9.49 22.90
CA GLN A 340 -15.53 8.38 23.65
C GLN A 340 -15.55 7.03 22.92
N TYR A 341 -16.39 6.88 21.90
CA TYR A 341 -16.52 5.68 21.07
C TYR A 341 -15.71 5.74 19.77
N ARG A 342 -15.04 6.85 19.50
CA ARG A 342 -14.14 6.99 18.36
C ARG A 342 -12.94 6.06 18.53
N THR A 343 -12.58 5.31 17.48
CA THR A 343 -11.56 4.26 17.57
C THR A 343 -10.16 4.70 17.14
N PHE A 344 -10.03 5.71 16.26
CA PHE A 344 -8.76 6.25 15.77
C PHE A 344 -8.95 7.68 15.23
N GLY A 345 -8.02 8.21 14.41
CA GLY A 345 -8.19 9.47 13.70
C GLY A 345 -9.37 9.45 12.72
N TYR A 346 -9.37 10.36 11.74
CA TYR A 346 -10.47 10.46 10.77
C TYR A 346 -10.06 10.12 9.35
N GLY A 347 -8.81 9.78 9.13
CA GLY A 347 -8.29 9.43 7.82
C GLY A 347 -6.78 9.50 7.76
N HIS A 348 -6.22 8.98 6.67
CA HIS A 348 -4.79 8.96 6.40
C HIS A 348 -4.51 8.99 4.90
N SER A 349 -3.24 9.16 4.53
CA SER A 349 -2.80 9.14 3.12
C SER A 349 -3.06 7.79 2.45
N PHE A 350 -3.28 7.85 1.14
CA PHE A 350 -3.35 6.68 0.26
C PHE A 350 -2.36 6.82 -0.90
N GLY A 351 -1.82 5.68 -1.34
CA GLY A 351 -0.84 5.61 -2.42
C GLY A 351 -0.14 4.26 -2.45
N VAL A 352 1.17 4.28 -2.75
CA VAL A 352 1.96 3.07 -2.86
C VAL A 352 2.03 2.34 -1.52
N LEU A 353 1.54 1.10 -1.50
CA LEU A 353 1.60 0.17 -0.37
C LEU A 353 1.18 0.78 0.99
N SER A 354 0.17 1.65 0.98
CA SER A 354 -0.28 2.39 2.16
C SER A 354 -0.64 1.51 3.36
N HIS A 355 -1.02 0.24 3.15
CA HIS A 355 -1.27 -0.75 4.21
C HIS A 355 -0.02 -1.54 4.65
N TYR A 356 1.13 -1.34 3.98
CA TYR A 356 2.42 -1.94 4.31
C TYR A 356 3.46 -0.86 4.66
N TYR A 357 3.15 0.01 5.61
CA TYR A 357 4.00 1.14 6.01
C TYR A 357 4.27 2.16 4.90
N GLY A 358 3.44 2.17 3.86
CA GLY A 358 3.53 3.14 2.77
C GLY A 358 2.81 4.47 3.03
N ARG A 359 2.21 4.65 4.22
CA ARG A 359 1.57 5.91 4.60
C ARG A 359 2.60 7.03 4.64
N GLU A 360 2.25 8.16 4.04
CA GLU A 360 3.13 9.33 4.07
C GLU A 360 3.15 9.95 5.47
N ALA A 361 4.35 10.23 5.95
CA ALA A 361 4.56 10.79 7.29
C ALA A 361 3.84 12.13 7.46
N GLY A 362 3.04 12.23 8.50
CA GLY A 362 2.33 13.45 8.84
C GLY A 362 1.11 13.77 7.97
N LEU A 363 0.64 12.87 7.10
CA LEU A 363 -0.62 13.04 6.37
C LEU A 363 -1.70 12.13 6.98
N GLU A 364 -2.13 12.47 8.19
CA GLU A 364 -3.20 11.82 8.93
C GLU A 364 -4.13 12.86 9.55
N LEU A 365 -5.45 12.63 9.52
CA LEU A 365 -6.45 13.51 10.12
C LEU A 365 -6.54 13.23 11.63
N ARG A 366 -5.62 13.82 12.39
CA ARG A 366 -5.48 13.69 13.84
C ARG A 366 -5.17 15.04 14.49
N GLU A 367 -5.45 15.13 15.79
CA GLU A 367 -5.33 16.37 16.58
C GLU A 367 -3.87 16.88 16.69
N ASP A 368 -2.91 15.99 16.61
CA ASP A 368 -1.47 16.25 16.78
C ASP A 368 -0.72 16.42 15.44
N ILE A 369 -1.44 16.45 14.31
CA ILE A 369 -0.86 16.55 12.95
C ILE A 369 -1.20 17.88 12.32
N ASP A 370 -0.22 18.77 12.24
CA ASP A 370 -0.35 20.12 11.67
C ASP A 370 0.00 20.20 10.16
N THR A 371 0.07 19.06 9.49
CA THR A 371 0.29 19.04 8.03
C THR A 371 -0.81 19.82 7.32
N VAL A 372 -0.41 20.76 6.47
CA VAL A 372 -1.31 21.52 5.60
C VAL A 372 -1.60 20.68 4.37
N ILE A 373 -2.88 20.54 4.06
CA ILE A 373 -3.33 19.83 2.87
C ILE A 373 -2.98 20.63 1.61
N GLU A 374 -2.45 19.95 0.61
CA GLU A 374 -2.02 20.53 -0.68
C GLU A 374 -2.70 19.79 -1.85
N PRO A 375 -2.82 20.45 -3.03
CA PRO A 375 -3.31 19.80 -4.25
C PRO A 375 -2.52 18.52 -4.57
N ASN A 376 -3.21 17.55 -5.16
CA ASN A 376 -2.69 16.22 -5.52
C ASN A 376 -2.29 15.31 -4.33
N MET A 377 -2.57 15.71 -3.10
CA MET A 377 -2.60 14.75 -2.00
C MET A 377 -3.81 13.82 -2.15
N VAL A 378 -3.65 12.56 -1.75
CA VAL A 378 -4.74 11.58 -1.71
C VAL A 378 -4.91 11.14 -0.27
N ILE A 379 -6.11 11.31 0.25
CA ILE A 379 -6.41 11.11 1.67
C ILE A 379 -7.77 10.43 1.84
N SER A 380 -7.90 9.56 2.84
CA SER A 380 -9.20 9.00 3.23
C SER A 380 -10.01 9.95 4.12
N MET A 381 -11.33 9.78 4.08
CA MET A 381 -12.26 10.25 5.11
C MET A 381 -13.01 9.04 5.67
N GLU A 382 -12.69 8.64 6.89
CA GLU A 382 -13.09 7.34 7.46
C GLU A 382 -13.45 7.39 8.95
N PRO A 383 -14.45 8.22 9.36
CA PRO A 383 -14.88 8.25 10.76
C PRO A 383 -15.43 6.89 11.18
N MET A 384 -15.04 6.45 12.38
CA MET A 384 -15.50 5.21 12.95
C MET A 384 -15.81 5.37 14.44
N ILE A 385 -17.00 4.91 14.85
CA ILE A 385 -17.37 4.73 16.24
C ILE A 385 -17.72 3.26 16.50
N THR A 386 -17.33 2.74 17.67
CA THR A 386 -17.66 1.37 18.09
C THR A 386 -18.43 1.42 19.42
N ILE A 387 -19.65 0.91 19.40
CA ILE A 387 -20.48 0.79 20.59
C ILE A 387 -20.26 -0.59 21.18
N PRO A 388 -19.86 -0.68 22.47
CA PRO A 388 -19.56 -1.93 23.14
C PRO A 388 -20.75 -2.91 23.19
N GLU A 389 -20.44 -4.20 23.20
CA GLU A 389 -21.44 -5.25 23.42
C GLU A 389 -22.20 -5.04 24.74
N GLY A 390 -23.49 -5.31 24.73
CA GLY A 390 -24.39 -5.10 25.87
C GLY A 390 -24.97 -3.68 25.97
N GLN A 391 -24.51 -2.74 25.17
CA GLN A 391 -25.16 -1.42 25.02
C GLN A 391 -26.12 -1.42 23.83
N LEU A 392 -27.17 -0.62 23.92
CA LEU A 392 -28.10 -0.45 22.81
C LEU A 392 -27.40 0.21 21.63
N GLY A 393 -27.47 -0.42 20.46
CA GLY A 393 -26.76 0.02 19.27
C GLY A 393 -25.36 -0.58 19.13
N ALA A 394 -25.03 -1.67 19.86
CA ALA A 394 -23.73 -2.33 19.81
C ALA A 394 -23.32 -2.69 18.37
N GLY A 395 -22.04 -2.40 18.02
CA GLY A 395 -21.43 -2.64 16.71
C GLY A 395 -20.54 -1.49 16.27
N GLY A 396 -19.87 -1.68 15.12
CA GLY A 396 -18.99 -0.69 14.51
C GLY A 396 -19.64 0.02 13.34
N TYR A 397 -19.73 1.34 13.41
CA TYR A 397 -20.27 2.22 12.38
C TYR A 397 -19.14 2.94 11.69
N ARG A 398 -18.97 2.73 10.37
CA ARG A 398 -17.90 3.35 9.59
C ARG A 398 -18.33 3.65 8.17
N GLU A 399 -17.82 4.73 7.64
CA GLU A 399 -17.90 5.06 6.21
C GLU A 399 -16.49 5.47 5.80
N HIS A 400 -16.03 5.01 4.65
CA HIS A 400 -14.67 5.27 4.20
C HIS A 400 -14.67 5.60 2.71
N ASP A 401 -14.30 6.82 2.38
CA ASP A 401 -14.10 7.30 1.02
C ASP A 401 -12.68 7.81 0.83
N ILE A 402 -12.21 7.77 -0.42
CA ILE A 402 -10.92 8.32 -0.81
C ILE A 402 -11.14 9.60 -1.62
N LEU A 403 -10.37 10.63 -1.28
CA LEU A 403 -10.42 11.93 -1.90
C LEU A 403 -9.08 12.27 -2.56
N VAL A 404 -9.17 12.81 -3.76
CA VAL A 404 -8.07 13.49 -4.43
C VAL A 404 -8.24 14.98 -4.20
N VAL A 405 -7.26 15.62 -3.58
CA VAL A 405 -7.29 17.07 -3.35
C VAL A 405 -7.03 17.80 -4.67
N THR A 406 -7.92 18.72 -5.05
CA THR A 406 -7.79 19.56 -6.25
C THR A 406 -7.20 20.92 -5.90
N GLU A 407 -7.08 21.85 -6.87
CA GLU A 407 -6.52 23.19 -6.64
C GLU A 407 -7.33 24.03 -5.63
N ASP A 408 -8.63 23.82 -5.53
CA ASP A 408 -9.54 24.62 -4.70
C ASP A 408 -10.49 23.81 -3.80
N SER A 409 -10.54 22.49 -3.98
CA SER A 409 -11.47 21.60 -3.31
C SER A 409 -10.92 20.17 -3.20
N ASN A 410 -11.78 19.18 -3.29
CA ASN A 410 -11.45 17.76 -3.44
C ASN A 410 -12.42 17.06 -4.40
N GLU A 411 -12.00 15.92 -4.91
CA GLU A 411 -12.84 14.98 -5.65
C GLU A 411 -12.95 13.68 -4.84
N ASN A 412 -14.16 13.35 -4.36
CA ASN A 412 -14.43 12.02 -3.84
C ASN A 412 -14.44 11.03 -5.00
N ILE A 413 -13.48 10.11 -5.03
CA ILE A 413 -13.31 9.12 -6.09
C ILE A 413 -14.01 7.78 -5.80
N SER A 414 -14.46 7.51 -4.57
CA SER A 414 -15.32 6.39 -4.19
C SER A 414 -16.76 6.72 -4.59
N LYS A 415 -17.40 5.88 -5.37
CA LYS A 415 -18.75 6.15 -5.91
C LYS A 415 -19.84 5.28 -5.31
N TYR A 416 -19.49 4.15 -4.68
CA TYR A 416 -20.49 3.33 -4.01
C TYR A 416 -21.20 4.14 -2.90
N PRO A 417 -22.54 4.15 -2.86
CA PRO A 417 -23.28 5.02 -1.95
C PRO A 417 -23.06 4.65 -0.47
N PHE A 418 -23.20 5.62 0.42
CA PHE A 418 -23.10 5.42 1.86
C PHE A 418 -24.39 5.82 2.59
N GLY A 419 -24.53 5.34 3.82
CA GLY A 419 -25.61 5.71 4.74
C GLY A 419 -26.92 4.96 4.53
N PRO A 420 -27.91 5.18 5.44
CA PRO A 420 -29.10 4.36 5.58
C PRO A 420 -30.07 4.40 4.39
N ALA A 421 -30.01 5.46 3.58
CA ALA A 421 -30.88 5.56 2.40
C ALA A 421 -30.58 4.48 1.32
N ASN A 422 -29.35 3.91 1.33
CA ASN A 422 -28.87 3.02 0.28
C ASN A 422 -28.46 1.62 0.80
N ASN A 423 -28.08 1.51 2.08
CA ASN A 423 -27.34 0.36 2.59
C ASN A 423 -28.13 -0.48 3.60
N ILE A 424 -29.47 -0.49 3.51
CA ILE A 424 -30.33 -1.49 4.14
C ILE A 424 -30.65 -2.57 3.09
N ILE A 425 -29.95 -3.69 3.18
CA ILE A 425 -29.99 -4.76 2.17
C ILE A 425 -31.20 -5.64 2.40
N LYS A 426 -32.01 -5.84 1.36
CA LYS A 426 -33.29 -6.60 1.40
C LYS A 426 -33.31 -7.64 0.29
N ASN A 427 -32.40 -8.60 0.33
CA ASN A 427 -32.35 -9.71 -0.65
C ASN A 427 -33.08 -10.95 -0.15
#